data_ffea562a7ec099da68b2a8cdb13e0d0d
#
_entry.id   ffea562a7ec099da68b2a8cdb13e0d0d
#
_cell.length_a   1.000
_cell.length_b   1.000
_cell.length_c   1.000
_cell.angle_alpha   90.00
_cell.angle_beta   90.00
_cell.angle_gamma   90.00
#
_symmetry.space_group_name_H-M   'P 1'
#
loop_
_entity.id
_entity.type
_entity.pdbx_description
1 polymer ?
#
loop_
_entity_poly.entity_id
_entity_poly.type
_entity_poly.pdbx_seq_one_letter_code
_entity_poly.pdbx_strand_id
1 'polypeptide(L)'
;MPAVNPWKLGLVFGLFLGGYHFAWAALVAVGWAQPVLNFILRIHFIAPVWTVTQFNIADAATLIGITGGIGFVAGWLIGLLWNCAAR
;
A
#
# COMPACT_ATOMS: atom_id res chain seq x y z
N MET A 1 -13.10 25.16 -5.95
CA MET A 1 -12.03 24.32 -5.38
C MET A 1 -10.73 24.57 -6.12
N PRO A 2 -9.64 24.77 -5.41
CA PRO A 2 -8.35 24.96 -6.10
C PRO A 2 -7.91 23.68 -6.81
N ALA A 3 -7.21 23.85 -7.92
CA ALA A 3 -6.65 22.74 -8.65
C ALA A 3 -5.48 22.12 -7.88
N VAL A 4 -5.21 20.84 -8.12
CA VAL A 4 -4.09 20.13 -7.54
C VAL A 4 -3.13 19.69 -8.65
N ASN A 5 -1.89 19.42 -8.27
CA ASN A 5 -0.90 18.87 -9.20
C ASN A 5 -1.04 17.34 -9.21
N PRO A 6 -1.50 16.72 -10.32
CA PRO A 6 -1.69 15.27 -10.35
C PRO A 6 -0.41 14.49 -10.10
N TRP A 7 0.74 14.99 -10.57
CA TRP A 7 2.03 14.31 -10.37
C TRP A 7 2.42 14.28 -8.89
N LYS A 8 2.20 15.37 -8.17
CA LYS A 8 2.47 15.42 -6.72
C LYS A 8 1.52 14.48 -5.98
N LEU A 9 0.24 14.48 -6.35
CA LEU A 9 -0.73 13.61 -5.71
C LEU A 9 -0.42 12.14 -5.98
N GLY A 10 0.01 11.83 -7.20
CA GLY A 10 0.48 10.48 -7.54
C GLY A 10 1.67 10.08 -6.68
N LEU A 11 2.63 10.99 -6.50
CA LEU A 11 3.80 10.71 -5.67
C LEU A 11 3.41 10.45 -4.21
N VAL A 12 2.50 11.24 -3.65
CA VAL A 12 2.02 11.06 -2.28
C VAL A 12 1.36 9.70 -2.10
N PHE A 13 0.45 9.32 -3.01
CA PHE A 13 -0.25 8.04 -2.92
C PHE A 13 0.70 6.87 -3.17
N GLY A 14 1.63 7.04 -4.11
CA GLY A 14 2.64 6.01 -4.38
C GLY A 14 3.55 5.76 -3.18
N LEU A 15 4.02 6.82 -2.54
CA LEU A 15 4.84 6.71 -1.35
C LEU A 15 4.04 6.11 -0.18
N PHE A 16 2.78 6.48 -0.04
CA PHE A 16 1.94 5.94 1.02
C PHE A 16 1.72 4.43 0.84
N LEU A 17 1.27 3.99 -0.34
CA LEU A 17 1.00 2.57 -0.58
C LEU A 17 2.28 1.75 -0.61
N GLY A 18 3.31 2.24 -1.27
CA GLY A 18 4.61 1.56 -1.29
C GLY A 18 5.23 1.49 0.10
N GLY A 19 5.15 2.58 0.87
CA GLY A 19 5.66 2.62 2.24
C GLY A 19 4.88 1.70 3.17
N TYR A 20 3.56 1.62 2.99
CA TYR A 20 2.72 0.69 3.75
C TYR A 20 3.17 -0.75 3.52
N HIS A 21 3.40 -1.13 2.28
CA HIS A 21 3.83 -2.49 1.95
C HIS A 21 5.29 -2.74 2.31
N PHE A 22 6.11 -1.68 2.32
CA PHE A 22 7.45 -1.78 2.89
C PHE A 22 7.40 -2.15 4.36
N ALA A 23 6.50 -1.51 5.14
CA ALA A 23 6.33 -1.84 6.54
C ALA A 23 5.87 -3.28 6.73
N TRP A 24 4.95 -3.77 5.87
CA TRP A 24 4.53 -5.17 5.89
C TRP A 24 5.72 -6.10 5.61
N ALA A 25 6.52 -5.79 4.58
CA ALA A 25 7.69 -6.61 4.23
C ALA A 25 8.69 -6.64 5.38
N ALA A 26 8.87 -5.52 6.09
CA ALA A 26 9.75 -5.47 7.24
C ALA A 26 9.24 -6.37 8.37
N LEU A 27 7.92 -6.39 8.62
CA LEU A 27 7.31 -7.29 9.61
C LEU A 27 7.54 -8.75 9.24
N VAL A 28 7.41 -9.08 7.94
CA VAL A 28 7.67 -10.44 7.46
C VAL A 28 9.13 -10.82 7.72
N ALA A 29 10.05 -9.90 7.41
CA ALA A 29 11.48 -10.16 7.54
C ALA A 29 11.89 -10.43 8.99
N VAL A 30 11.27 -9.73 9.96
CA VAL A 30 11.60 -9.92 11.39
C VAL A 30 10.74 -10.99 12.06
N GLY A 31 9.80 -11.61 11.33
CA GLY A 31 8.99 -12.71 11.86
C GLY A 31 7.77 -12.28 12.65
N TRP A 32 7.36 -11.01 12.56
CA TRP A 32 6.24 -10.46 13.33
C TRP A 32 4.94 -10.39 12.54
N ALA A 33 5.00 -10.66 11.22
CA ALA A 33 3.83 -10.48 10.35
C ALA A 33 2.69 -11.44 10.72
N GLN A 34 2.99 -12.70 11.04
CA GLN A 34 1.94 -13.68 11.33
C GLN A 34 1.13 -13.30 12.58
N PRO A 35 1.75 -12.94 13.72
CA PRO A 35 0.97 -12.50 14.88
C PRO A 35 0.14 -11.26 14.59
N VAL A 36 0.67 -10.30 13.85
CA VAL A 36 -0.05 -9.08 13.48
C VAL A 36 -1.26 -9.42 12.62
N LEU A 37 -1.07 -10.26 11.59
CA LEU A 37 -2.16 -10.69 10.71
C LEU A 37 -3.24 -11.42 11.51
N ASN A 38 -2.84 -12.35 12.38
CA ASN A 38 -3.79 -13.09 13.21
C ASN A 38 -4.61 -12.16 14.08
N PHE A 39 -3.98 -11.15 14.67
CA PHE A 39 -4.67 -10.15 15.49
C PHE A 39 -5.68 -9.36 14.66
N ILE A 40 -5.26 -8.88 13.47
CA ILE A 40 -6.13 -8.09 12.60
C ILE A 40 -7.36 -8.90 12.20
N LEU A 41 -7.16 -10.16 11.78
CA LEU A 41 -8.27 -11.02 11.39
C LEU A 41 -9.20 -11.31 12.56
N ARG A 42 -8.62 -11.54 13.75
CA ARG A 42 -9.42 -11.83 14.94
C ARG A 42 -10.35 -10.67 15.30
N ILE A 43 -9.86 -9.42 15.25
CA ILE A 43 -10.71 -8.26 15.58
C ILE A 43 -11.74 -7.97 14.50
N HIS A 44 -11.58 -8.57 13.31
CA HIS A 44 -12.56 -8.50 12.24
C HIS A 44 -13.54 -9.69 12.26
N PHE A 45 -13.49 -10.51 13.31
CA PHE A 45 -14.32 -11.71 13.46
C PHE A 45 -14.05 -12.74 12.37
N ILE A 46 -12.80 -12.83 11.90
CA ILE A 46 -12.37 -13.76 10.86
C ILE A 46 -11.35 -14.73 11.47
N ALA A 47 -11.57 -16.03 11.30
CA ALA A 47 -10.61 -17.01 11.73
C ALA A 47 -9.33 -16.88 10.90
N PRO A 48 -8.13 -16.89 11.52
CA PRO A 48 -6.88 -16.78 10.78
C PRO A 48 -6.60 -18.09 10.03
N VAL A 49 -6.84 -18.06 8.71
CA VAL A 49 -6.65 -19.22 7.84
C VAL A 49 -5.46 -19.04 6.90
N TRP A 50 -4.86 -17.86 6.85
CA TRP A 50 -3.73 -17.57 5.98
C TRP A 50 -2.42 -17.67 6.74
N THR A 51 -1.42 -18.24 6.08
CA THR A 51 -0.07 -18.39 6.64
C THR A 51 0.87 -17.46 5.89
N VAL A 52 1.63 -16.66 6.65
CA VAL A 52 2.66 -15.79 6.07
C VAL A 52 3.84 -16.68 5.67
N THR A 53 4.26 -16.56 4.41
CA THR A 53 5.39 -17.35 3.91
C THR A 53 6.72 -16.71 4.33
N GLN A 54 7.80 -17.44 4.06
CA GLN A 54 9.14 -16.98 4.40
C GLN A 54 9.49 -15.72 3.59
N PHE A 55 10.24 -14.79 4.21
CA PHE A 55 10.66 -13.56 3.57
C PHE A 55 11.53 -13.84 2.36
N ASN A 56 11.26 -13.11 1.27
CA ASN A 56 12.03 -13.14 0.04
C ASN A 56 12.22 -11.70 -0.44
N ILE A 57 13.47 -11.27 -0.59
CA ILE A 57 13.79 -9.89 -0.94
C ILE A 57 13.27 -9.52 -2.34
N ALA A 58 13.29 -10.45 -3.28
CA ALA A 58 12.80 -10.19 -4.64
C ALA A 58 11.31 -9.96 -4.63
N ASP A 59 10.56 -10.76 -3.87
CA ASP A 59 9.11 -10.60 -3.74
C ASP A 59 8.77 -9.31 -3.00
N ALA A 60 9.55 -8.96 -1.98
CA ALA A 60 9.34 -7.71 -1.24
C ALA A 60 9.53 -6.49 -2.17
N ALA A 61 10.61 -6.49 -2.95
CA ALA A 61 10.86 -5.41 -3.90
C ALA A 61 9.76 -5.32 -4.95
N THR A 62 9.29 -6.47 -5.45
CA THR A 62 8.21 -6.54 -6.43
C THR A 62 6.91 -5.98 -5.85
N LEU A 63 6.56 -6.39 -4.64
CA LEU A 63 5.34 -5.91 -3.96
C LEU A 63 5.37 -4.40 -3.76
N ILE A 64 6.48 -3.88 -3.26
CA ILE A 64 6.64 -2.45 -3.00
C ILE A 64 6.57 -1.67 -4.31
N GLY A 65 7.23 -2.15 -5.35
CA GLY A 65 7.23 -1.51 -6.67
C GLY A 65 5.86 -1.49 -7.29
N ILE A 66 5.14 -2.61 -7.26
CA ILE A 66 3.79 -2.72 -7.84
C ILE A 66 2.81 -1.84 -7.06
N THR A 67 2.81 -1.92 -5.73
CA THR A 67 1.87 -1.14 -4.91
C THR A 67 2.18 0.35 -4.97
N GLY A 68 3.46 0.72 -5.00
CA GLY A 68 3.86 2.11 -5.20
C GLY A 68 3.41 2.63 -6.56
N GLY A 69 3.57 1.83 -7.61
CA GLY A 69 3.13 2.19 -8.96
C GLY A 69 1.61 2.32 -9.05
N ILE A 70 0.88 1.39 -8.45
CA ILE A 70 -0.59 1.46 -8.41
C ILE A 70 -1.02 2.72 -7.66
N GLY A 71 -0.38 3.01 -6.53
CA GLY A 71 -0.68 4.21 -5.75
C GLY A 71 -0.42 5.49 -6.55
N PHE A 72 0.71 5.52 -7.28
CA PHE A 72 1.02 6.67 -8.12
C PHE A 72 -0.06 6.89 -9.19
N VAL A 73 -0.42 5.84 -9.92
CA VAL A 73 -1.45 5.93 -10.96
C VAL A 73 -2.80 6.36 -10.35
N ALA A 74 -3.18 5.77 -9.23
CA ALA A 74 -4.42 6.10 -8.54
C ALA A 74 -4.43 7.58 -8.12
N GLY A 75 -3.35 8.05 -7.50
CA GLY A 75 -3.25 9.44 -7.07
C GLY A 75 -3.28 10.41 -8.24
N TRP A 76 -2.58 10.07 -9.33
CA TRP A 76 -2.57 10.88 -10.54
C TRP A 76 -3.97 10.99 -11.14
N LEU A 77 -4.69 9.86 -11.24
CA LEU A 77 -6.06 9.84 -11.74
C LEU A 77 -6.99 10.64 -10.82
N ILE A 78 -6.85 10.50 -9.51
CA ILE A 78 -7.62 11.27 -8.54
C ILE A 78 -7.38 12.76 -8.75
N GLY A 79 -6.13 13.15 -8.96
CA GLY A 79 -5.78 14.54 -9.25
C GLY A 79 -6.45 15.07 -10.52
N LEU A 80 -6.46 14.27 -11.58
CA LEU A 80 -7.14 14.65 -12.82
C LEU A 80 -8.65 14.81 -12.61
N LEU A 81 -9.25 13.86 -11.89
CA LEU A 81 -10.69 13.92 -11.59
C LEU A 81 -11.02 15.11 -10.70
N TRP A 82 -10.19 15.40 -9.70
CA TRP A 82 -10.37 16.56 -8.85
C TRP A 82 -10.37 17.84 -9.67
N ASN A 83 -9.38 17.99 -10.55
CA ASN A 83 -9.27 19.19 -11.39
C ASN A 83 -10.44 19.31 -12.35
N CYS A 84 -10.94 18.19 -12.85
CA CYS A 84 -12.14 18.15 -13.69
C CYS A 84 -13.37 18.63 -12.91
N ALA A 85 -13.54 18.13 -11.69
CA ALA A 85 -14.67 18.50 -10.83
C ALA A 85 -14.58 19.95 -10.33
N ALA A 86 -13.35 20.49 -10.24
CA ALA A 86 -13.11 21.84 -9.74
C ALA A 86 -13.35 22.95 -10.79
N ARG A 87 -13.56 22.58 -12.04
CA ARG A 87 -13.81 23.53 -13.14
C ARG A 87 -15.20 24.13 -13.11
#